data_ef58c4e9c68c35aff63814cbdb222546
#
_entry.id   ef58c4e9c68c35aff63814cbdb222546
#
_cell.length_a   1.000
_cell.length_b   1.000
_cell.length_c   1.000
_cell.angle_alpha   90.00
_cell.angle_beta   90.00
_cell.angle_gamma   90.00
#
_symmetry.space_group_name_H-M   'P 1'
#
loop_
_entity.id
_entity.type
_entity.pdbx_description
1 polymer ?
#
loop_
_entity_poly.entity_id
_entity_poly.type
_entity_poly.pdbx_seq_one_letter_code
_entity_poly.pdbx_strand_id
1 'polypeptide(L)'
;MSLPAPLHPSVVHFPIALLATGSAIALVYLLGWRRPALPVIAWAMIFLGWLALFAAILSGLVDRNRAPDDAAVLAVLNPHIAAGFGLLIVYGLLLYERLRNPGVLEARQRRWYLLALLVAGLALVLFEGWSGGRLVYDLGVGVQR
;
A
#
# COMPACT_ATOMS: atom_id res chain seq x y z
N MET A 1 -33.85 3.61 -5.08
CA MET A 1 -32.86 2.53 -5.28
C MET A 1 -31.66 2.87 -4.42
N SER A 2 -31.41 2.16 -3.33
CA SER A 2 -30.23 2.39 -2.49
C SER A 2 -28.98 2.02 -3.29
N LEU A 3 -28.01 2.93 -3.34
CA LEU A 3 -26.70 2.62 -3.96
C LEU A 3 -26.07 1.45 -3.18
N PRO A 4 -25.42 0.49 -3.87
CA PRO A 4 -24.72 -0.58 -3.18
C PRO A 4 -23.63 -0.01 -2.26
N ALA A 5 -23.32 -0.70 -1.17
CA ALA A 5 -22.28 -0.28 -0.23
C ALA A 5 -20.94 -0.01 -0.97
N PRO A 6 -20.12 0.96 -0.52
CA PRO A 6 -18.84 1.24 -1.13
C PRO A 6 -17.92 0.01 -1.02
N LEU A 7 -17.26 -0.35 -2.12
CA LEU A 7 -16.42 -1.55 -2.20
C LEU A 7 -15.00 -1.29 -1.68
N HIS A 8 -14.50 -0.08 -1.88
CA HIS A 8 -13.12 0.27 -1.56
C HIS A 8 -12.73 -0.01 -0.09
N PRO A 9 -13.52 0.37 0.92
CA PRO A 9 -13.18 0.08 2.32
C PRO A 9 -13.00 -1.41 2.63
N SER A 10 -13.72 -2.29 1.93
CA SER A 10 -13.60 -3.75 2.12
C SER A 10 -12.34 -4.32 1.47
N VAL A 11 -11.88 -3.72 0.38
CA VAL A 11 -10.74 -4.23 -0.43
C VAL A 11 -9.39 -3.77 0.12
N VAL A 12 -9.29 -2.54 0.65
CA VAL A 12 -8.01 -1.91 1.03
C VAL A 12 -7.24 -2.62 2.13
N HIS A 13 -7.92 -3.38 2.98
CA HIS A 13 -7.27 -4.09 4.09
C HIS A 13 -6.25 -5.14 3.61
N PHE A 14 -6.49 -5.76 2.44
CA PHE A 14 -5.59 -6.76 1.86
C PHE A 14 -4.23 -6.17 1.45
N PRO A 15 -4.16 -5.13 0.59
CA PRO A 15 -2.87 -4.55 0.22
C PRO A 15 -2.16 -3.94 1.44
N ILE A 16 -2.87 -3.26 2.35
CA ILE A 16 -2.28 -2.70 3.57
C ILE A 16 -1.60 -3.78 4.40
N ALA A 17 -2.31 -4.87 4.73
CA ALA A 17 -1.77 -5.94 5.55
C ALA A 17 -0.59 -6.65 4.87
N LEU A 18 -0.72 -6.99 3.59
CA LEU A 18 0.31 -7.74 2.86
C LEU A 18 1.56 -6.90 2.64
N LEU A 19 1.43 -5.64 2.23
CA LEU A 19 2.57 -4.75 1.99
C LEU A 19 3.27 -4.37 3.30
N ALA A 20 2.53 -4.07 4.37
CA ALA A 20 3.11 -3.77 5.67
C ALA A 20 3.90 -4.97 6.22
N THR A 21 3.29 -6.16 6.23
CA THR A 21 3.92 -7.38 6.74
C THR A 21 5.11 -7.80 5.89
N GLY A 22 4.96 -7.80 4.56
CA GLY A 22 6.05 -8.14 3.65
C GLY A 22 7.25 -7.19 3.80
N SER A 23 6.99 -5.88 3.91
CA SER A 23 8.05 -4.89 4.14
C SER A 23 8.71 -5.05 5.51
N ALA A 24 7.95 -5.30 6.56
CA ALA A 24 8.51 -5.56 7.90
C ALA A 24 9.43 -6.79 7.91
N ILE A 25 9.02 -7.88 7.25
CA ILE A 25 9.84 -9.09 7.12
C ILE A 25 11.12 -8.80 6.31
N ALA A 26 11.02 -8.08 5.20
CA ALA A 26 12.18 -7.69 4.40
C ALA A 26 13.16 -6.81 5.20
N LEU A 27 12.64 -5.84 5.98
CA LEU A 27 13.46 -5.00 6.85
C LEU A 27 14.17 -5.82 7.93
N VAL A 28 13.46 -6.71 8.62
CA VAL A 28 14.03 -7.61 9.64
C VAL A 28 15.18 -8.44 9.04
N TYR A 29 14.98 -8.95 7.82
CA TYR A 29 16.05 -9.68 7.11
C TYR A 29 17.25 -8.78 6.80
N LEU A 30 17.02 -7.59 6.25
CA LEU A 30 18.06 -6.62 5.93
C LEU A 30 18.79 -6.13 7.19
N LEU A 31 18.11 -6.03 8.33
CA LEU A 31 18.70 -5.59 9.60
C LEU A 31 19.55 -6.67 10.28
N GLY A 32 19.54 -7.92 9.79
CA GLY A 32 20.48 -8.95 10.22
C GLY A 32 19.88 -10.30 10.62
N TRP A 33 18.56 -10.43 10.72
CA TRP A 33 17.92 -11.72 11.01
C TRP A 33 17.80 -12.56 9.74
N ARG A 34 18.93 -13.18 9.34
CA ARG A 34 19.15 -13.86 8.05
C ARG A 34 18.59 -15.30 8.00
N ARG A 35 17.27 -15.48 8.24
CA ARG A 35 16.61 -16.78 8.06
C ARG A 35 16.26 -16.99 6.58
N PRO A 36 16.57 -18.16 5.96
CA PRO A 36 16.38 -18.39 4.52
C PRO A 36 14.93 -18.25 4.03
N ALA A 37 13.94 -18.51 4.91
CA ALA A 37 12.53 -18.38 4.56
C ALA A 37 12.06 -16.92 4.43
N LEU A 38 12.70 -15.96 5.13
CA LEU A 38 12.20 -14.59 5.20
C LEU A 38 12.16 -13.88 3.84
N PRO A 39 13.18 -13.97 2.95
CA PRO A 39 13.10 -13.37 1.63
C PRO A 39 11.93 -13.90 0.80
N VAL A 40 11.68 -15.22 0.85
CA VAL A 40 10.60 -15.85 0.08
C VAL A 40 9.24 -15.33 0.56
N ILE A 41 9.02 -15.30 1.89
CA ILE A 41 7.77 -14.82 2.48
C ILE A 41 7.59 -13.33 2.19
N ALA A 42 8.63 -12.52 2.38
CA ALA A 42 8.57 -11.08 2.13
C ALA A 42 8.17 -10.78 0.68
N TRP A 43 8.84 -11.42 -0.28
CA TRP A 43 8.56 -11.19 -1.69
C TRP A 43 7.17 -11.70 -2.11
N ALA A 44 6.71 -12.83 -1.58
CA ALA A 44 5.37 -13.33 -1.84
C ALA A 44 4.31 -12.33 -1.35
N MET A 45 4.45 -11.82 -0.12
CA MET A 45 3.54 -10.82 0.45
C MET A 45 3.57 -9.50 -0.31
N ILE A 46 4.76 -8.98 -0.66
CA ILE A 46 4.91 -7.76 -1.44
C ILE A 46 4.26 -7.92 -2.81
N PHE A 47 4.47 -9.04 -3.49
CA PHE A 47 3.88 -9.30 -4.81
C PHE A 47 2.35 -9.38 -4.75
N LEU A 48 1.80 -10.17 -3.82
CA LEU A 48 0.36 -10.29 -3.64
C LEU A 48 -0.28 -8.96 -3.21
N GLY A 49 0.38 -8.22 -2.31
CA GLY A 49 -0.05 -6.90 -1.88
C GLY A 49 -0.05 -5.89 -3.03
N TRP A 50 0.96 -5.94 -3.89
CA TRP A 50 1.04 -5.08 -5.08
C TRP A 50 -0.07 -5.41 -6.10
N LEU A 51 -0.37 -6.68 -6.32
CA LEU A 51 -1.53 -7.07 -7.15
C LEU A 51 -2.85 -6.59 -6.54
N ALA A 52 -3.00 -6.70 -5.20
CA ALA A 52 -4.20 -6.24 -4.51
C ALA A 52 -4.37 -4.70 -4.58
N LEU A 53 -3.28 -3.91 -4.73
CA LEU A 53 -3.37 -2.46 -4.96
C LEU A 53 -4.16 -2.10 -6.22
N PHE A 54 -4.07 -2.87 -7.30
CA PHE A 54 -4.87 -2.61 -8.50
C PHE A 54 -6.36 -2.68 -8.18
N ALA A 55 -6.80 -3.72 -7.45
CA ALA A 55 -8.20 -3.85 -7.05
C ALA A 55 -8.61 -2.70 -6.11
N ALA A 56 -7.74 -2.30 -5.17
CA ALA A 56 -8.00 -1.18 -4.27
C ALA A 56 -8.11 0.15 -5.02
N ILE A 57 -7.19 0.44 -5.95
CA ILE A 57 -7.23 1.68 -6.74
C ILE A 57 -8.46 1.71 -7.64
N LEU A 58 -8.77 0.62 -8.35
CA LEU A 58 -9.94 0.56 -9.22
C LEU A 58 -11.24 0.76 -8.42
N SER A 59 -11.40 0.08 -7.28
CA SER A 59 -12.56 0.27 -6.41
C SER A 59 -12.64 1.70 -5.85
N GLY A 60 -11.50 2.31 -5.48
CA GLY A 60 -11.42 3.68 -5.00
C GLY A 60 -11.80 4.71 -6.07
N LEU A 61 -11.37 4.53 -7.31
CA LEU A 61 -11.75 5.38 -8.43
C LEU A 61 -13.26 5.29 -8.74
N VAL A 62 -13.85 4.10 -8.64
CA VAL A 62 -15.31 3.93 -8.78
C VAL A 62 -16.05 4.63 -7.64
N ASP A 63 -15.60 4.46 -6.40
CA ASP A 63 -16.24 5.05 -5.24
C ASP A 63 -15.97 6.57 -5.11
N ARG A 64 -14.94 7.12 -5.79
CA ARG A 64 -14.63 8.56 -5.85
C ARG A 64 -15.84 9.40 -6.29
N ASN A 65 -16.63 8.90 -7.24
CA ASN A 65 -17.82 9.60 -7.75
C ASN A 65 -18.94 9.73 -6.71
N ARG A 66 -18.82 9.05 -5.56
CA ARG A 66 -19.79 9.12 -4.44
C ARG A 66 -19.31 10.03 -3.32
N ALA A 67 -18.04 10.45 -3.35
CA ALA A 67 -17.51 11.35 -2.34
C ALA A 67 -18.10 12.76 -2.54
N PRO A 68 -18.45 13.47 -1.45
CA PRO A 68 -18.90 14.86 -1.53
C PRO A 68 -17.82 15.74 -2.16
N ASP A 69 -18.28 16.72 -2.95
CA ASP A 69 -17.40 17.74 -3.55
C ASP A 69 -17.19 18.90 -2.58
N ASP A 70 -16.71 18.57 -1.39
CA ASP A 70 -16.45 19.48 -0.28
C ASP A 70 -14.95 19.70 -0.11
N ALA A 71 -14.53 20.94 0.17
CA ALA A 71 -13.13 21.31 0.28
C ALA A 71 -12.38 20.52 1.38
N ALA A 72 -13.03 20.22 2.51
CA ALA A 72 -12.42 19.44 3.60
C ALA A 72 -12.23 17.98 3.18
N VAL A 73 -13.19 17.39 2.45
CA VAL A 73 -13.07 16.03 1.90
C VAL A 73 -11.95 15.99 0.86
N LEU A 74 -11.92 16.93 -0.09
CA LEU A 74 -10.91 16.97 -1.16
C LEU A 74 -9.49 17.16 -0.64
N ALA A 75 -9.32 17.93 0.45
CA ALA A 75 -8.02 18.13 1.09
C ALA A 75 -7.40 16.83 1.64
N VAL A 76 -8.21 15.82 1.97
CA VAL A 76 -7.74 14.51 2.43
C VAL A 76 -7.74 13.49 1.28
N LEU A 77 -8.77 13.51 0.44
CA LEU A 77 -8.98 12.53 -0.63
C LEU A 77 -7.92 12.62 -1.73
N ASN A 78 -7.54 13.84 -2.16
CA ASN A 78 -6.56 13.99 -3.23
C ASN A 78 -5.17 13.48 -2.85
N PRO A 79 -4.60 13.80 -1.66
CA PRO A 79 -3.35 13.19 -1.20
C PRO A 79 -3.45 11.67 -1.00
N HIS A 80 -4.61 11.15 -0.52
CA HIS A 80 -4.86 9.72 -0.41
C HIS A 80 -4.77 9.03 -1.77
N ILE A 81 -5.47 9.52 -2.79
CA ILE A 81 -5.39 8.98 -4.15
C ILE A 81 -3.94 9.04 -4.69
N ALA A 82 -3.23 10.16 -4.49
CA ALA A 82 -1.85 10.30 -4.92
C ALA A 82 -0.91 9.30 -4.23
N ALA A 83 -1.10 9.06 -2.94
CA ALA A 83 -0.32 8.09 -2.18
C ALA A 83 -0.58 6.64 -2.65
N GLY A 84 -1.83 6.30 -3.01
CA GLY A 84 -2.16 5.00 -3.60
C GLY A 84 -1.38 4.73 -4.90
N PHE A 85 -1.28 5.72 -5.78
CA PHE A 85 -0.42 5.61 -6.97
C PHE A 85 1.07 5.58 -6.59
N GLY A 86 1.48 6.33 -5.57
CA GLY A 86 2.83 6.27 -5.01
C GLY A 86 3.22 4.86 -4.54
N LEU A 87 2.30 4.16 -3.89
CA LEU A 87 2.48 2.75 -3.49
C LEU A 87 2.71 1.84 -4.70
N LEU A 88 1.93 1.99 -5.79
CA LEU A 88 2.15 1.21 -7.02
C LEU A 88 3.57 1.40 -7.55
N ILE A 89 4.06 2.63 -7.58
CA ILE A 89 5.40 2.96 -8.09
C ILE A 89 6.47 2.38 -7.17
N VAL A 90 6.41 2.64 -5.86
CA VAL A 90 7.45 2.22 -4.91
C VAL A 90 7.55 0.70 -4.85
N TYR A 91 6.43 -0.01 -4.70
CA TYR A 91 6.45 -1.47 -4.67
C TYR A 91 6.70 -2.09 -6.05
N GLY A 92 6.29 -1.42 -7.13
CA GLY A 92 6.65 -1.78 -8.50
C GLY A 92 8.17 -1.73 -8.73
N LEU A 93 8.86 -0.70 -8.22
CA LEU A 93 10.32 -0.60 -8.26
C LEU A 93 10.99 -1.70 -7.43
N LEU A 94 10.48 -2.02 -6.25
CA LEU A 94 10.97 -3.14 -5.44
C LEU A 94 10.86 -4.47 -6.19
N LEU A 95 9.71 -4.74 -6.80
CA LEU A 95 9.49 -5.96 -7.58
C LEU A 95 10.34 -5.99 -8.85
N TYR A 96 10.53 -4.85 -9.51
CA TYR A 96 11.43 -4.74 -10.66
C TYR A 96 12.88 -5.09 -10.28
N GLU A 97 13.38 -4.57 -9.15
CA GLU A 97 14.71 -4.94 -8.64
C GLU A 97 14.81 -6.43 -8.33
N ARG A 98 13.76 -7.04 -7.76
CA ARG A 98 13.69 -8.47 -7.52
C ARG A 98 13.73 -9.30 -8.81
N LEU A 99 13.02 -8.86 -9.84
CA LEU A 99 13.00 -9.54 -11.15
C LEU A 99 14.36 -9.49 -11.83
N ARG A 100 15.05 -8.34 -11.74
CA ARG A 100 16.40 -8.17 -12.32
C ARG A 100 17.48 -8.90 -11.54
N ASN A 101 17.34 -9.00 -10.23
CA ASN A 101 18.28 -9.67 -9.35
C ASN A 101 17.53 -10.46 -8.28
N PRO A 102 17.34 -11.77 -8.49
CA PRO A 102 16.68 -12.64 -7.54
C PRO A 102 17.27 -12.65 -6.12
N GLY A 103 18.57 -12.38 -5.98
CA GLY A 103 19.27 -12.25 -4.70
C GLY A 103 19.43 -10.80 -4.22
N VAL A 104 18.55 -9.87 -4.64
CA VAL A 104 18.75 -8.44 -4.34
C VAL A 104 18.78 -8.10 -2.85
N LEU A 105 18.06 -8.86 -2.00
CA LEU A 105 18.09 -8.67 -0.53
C LEU A 105 19.44 -9.06 0.09
N GLU A 106 20.21 -9.94 -0.55
CA GLU A 106 21.55 -10.36 -0.16
C GLU A 106 22.63 -9.40 -0.67
N ALA A 107 22.32 -8.60 -1.69
CA ALA A 107 23.27 -7.73 -2.37
C ALA A 107 23.62 -6.50 -1.50
N ARG A 108 24.80 -6.52 -0.86
CA ARG A 108 25.28 -5.44 0.04
C ARG A 108 25.26 -4.06 -0.62
N GLN A 109 25.56 -3.97 -1.92
CA GLN A 109 25.62 -2.71 -2.68
C GLN A 109 24.23 -2.04 -2.82
N ARG A 110 23.16 -2.83 -2.84
CA ARG A 110 21.78 -2.35 -2.99
C ARG A 110 21.04 -2.14 -1.66
N ARG A 111 21.66 -2.49 -0.54
CA ARG A 111 21.01 -2.49 0.78
C ARG A 111 20.37 -1.16 1.14
N TRP A 112 21.08 -0.05 1.02
CA TRP A 112 20.56 1.27 1.37
C TRP A 112 19.41 1.71 0.48
N TYR A 113 19.50 1.40 -0.81
CA TYR A 113 18.43 1.68 -1.77
C TYR A 113 17.16 0.89 -1.42
N LEU A 114 17.28 -0.41 -1.13
CA LEU A 114 16.15 -1.24 -0.73
C LEU A 114 15.56 -0.79 0.61
N LEU A 115 16.39 -0.43 1.58
CA LEU A 115 15.93 0.13 2.84
C LEU A 115 15.12 1.41 2.63
N ALA A 116 15.61 2.32 1.78
CA ALA A 116 14.91 3.57 1.45
C ALA A 116 13.54 3.29 0.80
N LEU A 117 13.47 2.38 -0.18
CA LEU A 117 12.20 2.01 -0.82
C LEU A 117 11.23 1.34 0.17
N LEU A 118 11.70 0.42 1.02
CA LEU A 118 10.86 -0.26 2.01
C LEU A 118 10.33 0.72 3.06
N VAL A 119 11.16 1.64 3.54
CA VAL A 119 10.75 2.66 4.51
C VAL A 119 9.76 3.64 3.88
N ALA A 120 10.03 4.09 2.64
CA ALA A 120 9.10 4.94 1.90
C ALA A 120 7.76 4.24 1.64
N GLY A 121 7.79 2.96 1.24
CA GLY A 121 6.60 2.14 1.06
C GLY A 121 5.78 2.00 2.35
N LEU A 122 6.44 1.69 3.48
CA LEU A 122 5.76 1.61 4.77
C LEU A 122 5.16 2.95 5.21
N ALA A 123 5.88 4.05 5.01
CA ALA A 123 5.35 5.39 5.32
C ALA A 123 4.09 5.69 4.50
N LEU A 124 4.08 5.34 3.22
CA LEU A 124 2.90 5.47 2.37
C LEU A 124 1.75 4.54 2.82
N VAL A 125 2.04 3.29 3.20
CA VAL A 125 1.01 2.36 3.74
C VAL A 125 0.37 2.92 5.02
N LEU A 126 1.17 3.48 5.92
CA LEU A 126 0.65 4.11 7.15
C LEU A 126 -0.17 5.36 6.84
N PHE A 127 0.29 6.18 5.90
CA PHE A 127 -0.45 7.35 5.44
C PHE A 127 -1.79 6.97 4.80
N GLU A 128 -1.83 5.92 3.97
CA GLU A 128 -3.06 5.38 3.37
C GLU A 128 -4.06 4.94 4.44
N GLY A 129 -3.62 4.15 5.42
CA GLY A 129 -4.45 3.71 6.52
C GLY A 129 -5.02 4.89 7.34
N TRP A 130 -4.16 5.86 7.67
CA TRP A 130 -4.57 7.05 8.41
C TRP A 130 -5.53 7.95 7.62
N SER A 131 -5.19 8.29 6.37
CA SER A 131 -6.01 9.18 5.54
C SER A 131 -7.35 8.53 5.15
N GLY A 132 -7.35 7.23 4.84
CA GLY A 132 -8.56 6.45 4.61
C GLY A 132 -9.46 6.40 5.85
N GLY A 133 -8.87 6.20 7.03
CA GLY A 133 -9.59 6.29 8.30
C GLY A 133 -10.24 7.65 8.52
N ARG A 134 -9.52 8.75 8.27
CA ARG A 134 -10.09 10.11 8.35
C ARG A 134 -11.25 10.34 7.39
N LEU A 135 -11.15 9.85 6.16
CA LEU A 135 -12.25 9.96 5.18
C LEU A 135 -13.52 9.30 5.69
N VAL A 136 -13.41 8.12 6.31
CA VAL A 136 -14.58 7.36 6.81
C VAL A 136 -15.07 7.90 8.15
N TYR A 137 -14.20 8.02 9.16
CA TYR A 137 -14.60 8.28 10.54
C TYR A 137 -14.81 9.76 10.85
N ASP A 138 -13.97 10.65 10.29
CA ASP A 138 -14.07 12.09 10.57
C ASP A 138 -14.97 12.80 9.56
N LEU A 139 -14.90 12.42 8.28
CA LEU A 139 -15.60 13.09 7.19
C LEU A 139 -16.83 12.34 6.68
N GLY A 140 -17.10 11.12 7.15
CA GLY A 140 -18.31 10.34 6.85
C GLY A 140 -18.39 9.87 5.39
N VAL A 141 -17.27 9.82 4.66
CA VAL A 141 -17.23 9.40 3.24
C VAL A 141 -17.57 7.91 3.16
N GLY A 142 -18.61 7.59 2.39
CA GLY A 142 -19.06 6.20 2.20
C GLY A 142 -19.92 5.65 3.33
N VAL A 143 -20.25 6.44 4.37
CA VAL A 143 -21.13 6.04 5.46
C VAL A 143 -22.56 6.42 5.12
N GLN A 144 -23.47 5.43 5.04
CA GLN A 144 -24.91 5.68 4.95
C GLN A 144 -25.40 6.12 6.33
N ARG A 145 -25.90 7.35 6.40
CA ARG A 145 -26.65 7.86 7.58
C ARG A 145 -28.14 7.73 7.35
#